data_7c028c568791a3533014d019ebb96b0d
#
_entry.id   7c028c568791a3533014d019ebb96b0d
#
_cell.length_a   1.000
_cell.length_b   1.000
_cell.length_c   1.000
_cell.angle_alpha   90.00
_cell.angle_beta   90.00
_cell.angle_gamma   90.00
#
_symmetry.space_group_name_H-M   'P 1'
#
loop_
_entity.id
_entity.type
_entity.pdbx_description
1 polymer ?
#
loop_
_entity_poly.entity_id
_entity_poly.type
_entity_poly.pdbx_seq_one_letter_code
_entity_poly.pdbx_strand_id
1 'polypeptide(L)'
;MKMMPADVQTLIQEGAELTDRALEALIPRVDVVPASVHGAMRHSTFAGGKRLRPVLAMQAAVTIAGALPKGIERLGAALEMLHTYSLIHDDLPALDNDDLRRGKPTCHVAFGEAIAILTGDALQTRAYEVLAGLDAPPAATVRIIGLIANATGTVEGMIGGQVLDIESEHLKPTPELVDAIHRAKTGALIRVSVVSGGIYAGATEEDVARLDTFGRKAGLAFQIIDDVLDMTVDSAHLGKTAGKDLATEKATWPAVFGIEQSQRDAAVLIDEAFAALKPYGSRADGLKSVARYLVERRH
;
A
#
# COMPACT_ATOMS: atom_id res chain seq x y z
N MET A 1 -20.88 -6.18 26.74
CA MET A 1 -19.58 -5.56 27.03
C MET A 1 -19.20 -4.77 25.77
N LYS A 2 -19.26 -3.42 25.78
CA LYS A 2 -18.80 -2.61 24.64
C LYS A 2 -17.28 -2.83 24.54
N MET A 3 -16.83 -3.51 23.50
CA MET A 3 -15.41 -3.49 23.18
C MET A 3 -14.98 -2.02 23.03
N MET A 4 -14.04 -1.59 23.87
CA MET A 4 -13.35 -0.32 23.66
C MET A 4 -12.70 -0.38 22.28
N PRO A 5 -12.71 0.70 21.48
CA PRO A 5 -11.97 0.69 20.23
C PRO A 5 -10.52 0.36 20.59
N ALA A 6 -9.97 -0.71 20.01
CA ALA A 6 -8.55 -1.00 20.13
C ALA A 6 -7.79 0.25 19.66
N ASP A 7 -6.79 0.66 20.43
CA ASP A 7 -5.93 1.76 20.03
C ASP A 7 -5.40 1.45 18.62
N VAL A 8 -5.56 2.36 17.70
CA VAL A 8 -5.14 2.16 16.30
C VAL A 8 -3.63 1.83 16.21
N GLN A 9 -2.83 2.34 17.11
CA GLN A 9 -1.40 2.03 17.18
C GLN A 9 -1.17 0.56 17.54
N THR A 10 -1.94 0.01 18.47
CA THR A 10 -1.90 -1.41 18.82
C THR A 10 -2.30 -2.28 17.62
N LEU A 11 -3.38 -1.94 16.91
CA LEU A 11 -3.79 -2.67 15.70
C LEU A 11 -2.71 -2.67 14.62
N ILE A 12 -2.07 -1.53 14.39
CA ILE A 12 -0.98 -1.40 13.41
C ILE A 12 0.22 -2.20 13.85
N GLN A 13 0.62 -2.11 15.13
CA GLN A 13 1.77 -2.82 15.66
C GLN A 13 1.58 -4.34 15.58
N GLU A 14 0.47 -4.87 16.09
CA GLU A 14 0.16 -6.31 16.06
C GLU A 14 0.10 -6.86 14.63
N GLY A 15 -0.54 -6.12 13.71
CA GLY A 15 -0.60 -6.50 12.30
C GLY A 15 0.77 -6.44 11.60
N ALA A 16 1.61 -5.46 11.95
CA ALA A 16 2.97 -5.37 11.45
C ALA A 16 3.84 -6.54 11.95
N GLU A 17 3.75 -6.89 13.23
CA GLU A 17 4.48 -8.02 13.80
C GLU A 17 4.07 -9.35 13.19
N LEU A 18 2.76 -9.55 12.92
CA LEU A 18 2.25 -10.74 12.22
C LEU A 18 2.82 -10.82 10.80
N THR A 19 2.81 -9.69 10.10
CA THR A 19 3.34 -9.58 8.74
C THR A 19 4.84 -9.84 8.71
N ASP A 20 5.61 -9.25 9.62
CA ASP A 20 7.06 -9.42 9.67
C ASP A 20 7.47 -10.86 9.98
N ARG A 21 6.75 -11.55 10.86
CA ARG A 21 6.96 -13.00 11.09
C ARG A 21 6.67 -13.84 9.84
N ALA A 22 5.62 -13.50 9.09
CA ALA A 22 5.31 -14.19 7.84
C ALA A 22 6.37 -13.91 6.76
N LEU A 23 6.80 -12.66 6.62
CA LEU A 23 7.88 -12.27 5.69
C LEU A 23 9.20 -12.98 6.03
N GLU A 24 9.55 -13.07 7.33
CA GLU A 24 10.76 -13.78 7.78
C GLU A 24 10.75 -15.25 7.37
N ALA A 25 9.60 -15.90 7.44
CA ALA A 25 9.45 -17.31 7.05
C ALA A 25 9.36 -17.51 5.52
N LEU A 26 8.90 -16.52 4.77
CA LEU A 26 8.60 -16.64 3.34
C LEU A 26 9.74 -16.15 2.44
N ILE A 27 10.51 -15.15 2.87
CA ILE A 27 11.65 -14.64 2.09
C ILE A 27 12.86 -15.54 2.36
N PRO A 28 13.55 -16.04 1.31
CA PRO A 28 14.71 -16.93 1.50
C PRO A 28 15.77 -16.30 2.39
N ARG A 29 16.50 -17.17 3.10
CA ARG A 29 17.60 -16.75 3.97
C ARG A 29 18.81 -16.32 3.13
N VAL A 30 19.67 -15.49 3.71
CA VAL A 30 20.87 -14.95 3.04
C VAL A 30 21.91 -16.01 2.71
N ASP A 31 21.86 -17.18 3.35
CA ASP A 31 22.75 -18.33 3.12
C ASP A 31 22.27 -19.24 1.97
N VAL A 32 21.08 -19.01 1.42
CA VAL A 32 20.56 -19.73 0.24
C VAL A 32 21.10 -19.10 -1.04
N VAL A 33 21.55 -19.88 -1.99
CA VAL A 33 22.05 -19.42 -3.31
C VAL A 33 20.86 -19.10 -4.23
N PRO A 34 20.87 -17.94 -4.92
CA PRO A 34 21.91 -16.88 -4.96
C PRO A 34 21.80 -15.89 -3.78
N ALA A 35 22.86 -15.81 -2.96
CA ALA A 35 22.86 -15.07 -1.70
C ALA A 35 22.67 -13.55 -1.87
N SER A 36 23.18 -12.97 -2.96
CA SER A 36 23.10 -11.52 -3.22
C SER A 36 21.66 -11.01 -3.35
N VAL A 37 20.83 -11.67 -4.16
CA VAL A 37 19.43 -11.27 -4.34
C VAL A 37 18.62 -11.52 -3.07
N HIS A 38 18.85 -12.62 -2.35
CA HIS A 38 18.17 -12.88 -1.08
C HIS A 38 18.57 -11.88 0.00
N GLY A 39 19.85 -11.48 0.05
CA GLY A 39 20.31 -10.39 0.91
C GLY A 39 19.64 -9.07 0.59
N ALA A 40 19.52 -8.72 -0.70
CA ALA A 40 18.87 -7.50 -1.17
C ALA A 40 17.34 -7.48 -0.93
N MET A 41 16.64 -8.63 -1.14
CA MET A 41 15.22 -8.78 -0.79
C MET A 41 14.99 -8.51 0.70
N ARG A 42 15.80 -9.10 1.56
CA ARG A 42 15.72 -8.91 3.03
C ARG A 42 16.07 -7.50 3.44
N HIS A 43 17.13 -6.91 2.86
CA HIS A 43 17.54 -5.54 3.12
C HIS A 43 16.37 -4.56 2.90
N SER A 44 15.71 -4.64 1.75
CA SER A 44 14.63 -3.72 1.39
C SER A 44 13.35 -4.00 2.17
N THR A 45 12.98 -5.29 2.34
CA THR A 45 11.75 -5.67 3.04
C THR A 45 11.81 -5.33 4.53
N PHE A 46 12.95 -5.52 5.19
CA PHE A 46 13.15 -5.25 6.62
C PHE A 46 13.78 -3.87 6.89
N ALA A 47 13.72 -2.95 5.94
CA ALA A 47 14.12 -1.57 6.14
C ALA A 47 13.22 -0.78 7.11
N GLY A 48 12.12 -1.39 7.58
CA GLY A 48 11.09 -0.78 8.42
C GLY A 48 9.78 -0.54 7.64
N GLY A 49 8.83 0.12 8.30
CA GLY A 49 7.53 0.45 7.72
C GLY A 49 6.37 0.00 8.61
N LYS A 50 5.23 0.68 8.46
CA LYS A 50 4.02 0.45 9.27
C LYS A 50 3.17 -0.74 8.78
N ARG A 51 3.54 -1.41 7.70
CA ARG A 51 2.83 -2.56 7.10
C ARG A 51 1.33 -2.27 6.88
N LEU A 52 1.00 -1.06 6.41
CA LEU A 52 -0.40 -0.60 6.36
C LEU A 52 -1.28 -1.41 5.41
N ARG A 53 -0.75 -1.86 4.26
CA ARG A 53 -1.50 -2.69 3.31
C ARG A 53 -1.87 -4.06 3.90
N PRO A 54 -0.94 -4.79 4.53
CA PRO A 54 -1.25 -5.98 5.33
C PRO A 54 -2.30 -5.72 6.41
N VAL A 55 -2.14 -4.65 7.20
CA VAL A 55 -3.08 -4.30 8.28
C VAL A 55 -4.47 -4.01 7.74
N LEU A 56 -4.59 -3.29 6.62
CA LEU A 56 -5.88 -3.05 5.96
C LEU A 56 -6.54 -4.36 5.50
N ALA A 57 -5.78 -5.29 4.93
CA ALA A 57 -6.30 -6.61 4.55
C ALA A 57 -6.80 -7.40 5.77
N MET A 58 -6.04 -7.41 6.86
CA MET A 58 -6.41 -8.06 8.12
C MET A 58 -7.68 -7.46 8.72
N GLN A 59 -7.78 -6.12 8.77
CA GLN A 59 -8.96 -5.45 9.33
C GLN A 59 -10.20 -5.58 8.44
N ALA A 60 -10.04 -5.65 7.13
CA ALA A 60 -11.13 -5.99 6.21
C ALA A 60 -11.63 -7.42 6.44
N ALA A 61 -10.72 -8.38 6.65
CA ALA A 61 -11.07 -9.75 6.98
C ALA A 61 -11.82 -9.85 8.32
N VAL A 62 -11.36 -9.13 9.35
CA VAL A 62 -12.06 -9.04 10.65
C VAL A 62 -13.47 -8.43 10.48
N THR A 63 -13.61 -7.41 9.62
CA THR A 63 -14.91 -6.79 9.33
C THR A 63 -15.91 -7.81 8.79
N ILE A 64 -15.48 -8.75 7.96
CA ILE A 64 -16.31 -9.80 7.38
C ILE A 64 -16.54 -10.97 8.36
N ALA A 65 -15.46 -11.57 8.85
CA ALA A 65 -15.52 -12.80 9.66
C ALA A 65 -15.84 -12.57 11.16
N GLY A 66 -15.67 -11.33 11.65
CA GLY A 66 -15.83 -11.00 13.08
C GLY A 66 -14.59 -11.33 13.93
N ALA A 67 -13.61 -12.03 13.38
CA ALA A 67 -12.32 -12.36 14.01
C ALA A 67 -11.25 -12.46 12.94
N LEU A 68 -9.96 -12.40 13.34
CA LEU A 68 -8.85 -12.53 12.42
C LEU A 68 -8.74 -13.97 11.88
N PRO A 69 -8.91 -14.21 10.57
CA PRO A 69 -8.79 -15.54 10.01
C PRO A 69 -7.35 -16.06 10.08
N LYS A 70 -7.17 -17.35 10.33
CA LYS A 70 -5.87 -18.00 10.32
C LYS A 70 -5.25 -17.96 8.91
N GLY A 71 -3.95 -17.71 8.81
CA GLY A 71 -3.24 -17.71 7.54
C GLY A 71 -3.31 -16.38 6.76
N ILE A 72 -4.12 -15.40 7.21
CA ILE A 72 -4.26 -14.09 6.56
C ILE A 72 -2.93 -13.33 6.48
N GLU A 73 -2.00 -13.60 7.40
CA GLU A 73 -0.66 -13.00 7.41
C GLU A 73 0.15 -13.33 6.15
N ARG A 74 -0.14 -14.46 5.47
CA ARG A 74 0.49 -14.80 4.18
C ARG A 74 0.03 -13.88 3.06
N LEU A 75 -1.28 -13.55 3.02
CA LEU A 75 -1.81 -12.53 2.12
C LEU A 75 -1.17 -11.17 2.42
N GLY A 76 -1.08 -10.81 3.69
CA GLY A 76 -0.40 -9.58 4.12
C GLY A 76 1.06 -9.53 3.66
N ALA A 77 1.81 -10.61 3.83
CA ALA A 77 3.20 -10.71 3.38
C ALA A 77 3.34 -10.54 1.85
N ALA A 78 2.46 -11.16 1.06
CA ALA A 78 2.46 -11.01 -0.39
C ALA A 78 2.18 -9.55 -0.81
N LEU A 79 1.21 -8.88 -0.18
CA LEU A 79 0.92 -7.47 -0.43
C LEU A 79 2.10 -6.56 -0.08
N GLU A 80 2.83 -6.85 1.00
CA GLU A 80 4.02 -6.09 1.37
C GLU A 80 5.20 -6.36 0.43
N MET A 81 5.38 -7.59 -0.07
CA MET A 81 6.37 -7.90 -1.12
C MET A 81 6.08 -7.09 -2.38
N LEU A 82 4.80 -7.01 -2.80
CA LEU A 82 4.38 -6.23 -3.96
C LEU A 82 4.55 -4.72 -3.75
N HIS A 83 4.38 -4.23 -2.54
CA HIS A 83 4.71 -2.85 -2.22
C HIS A 83 6.23 -2.62 -2.22
N THR A 84 7.00 -3.54 -1.65
CA THR A 84 8.45 -3.39 -1.53
C THR A 84 9.14 -3.40 -2.89
N TYR A 85 8.72 -4.28 -3.83
CA TYR A 85 9.31 -4.30 -5.16
C TYR A 85 9.12 -2.96 -5.88
N SER A 86 7.93 -2.35 -5.77
CA SER A 86 7.70 -1.06 -6.42
C SER A 86 8.61 0.03 -5.87
N LEU A 87 8.82 0.04 -4.54
CA LEU A 87 9.74 1.00 -3.93
C LEU A 87 11.21 0.79 -4.37
N ILE A 88 11.64 -0.48 -4.55
CA ILE A 88 12.99 -0.77 -5.03
C ILE A 88 13.18 -0.25 -6.46
N HIS A 89 12.19 -0.44 -7.32
CA HIS A 89 12.26 0.04 -8.70
C HIS A 89 12.13 1.56 -8.76
N ASP A 90 11.23 2.16 -7.99
CA ASP A 90 11.07 3.62 -7.92
C ASP A 90 12.37 4.33 -7.49
N ASP A 91 13.14 3.72 -6.57
CA ASP A 91 14.41 4.28 -6.08
C ASP A 91 15.56 4.24 -7.11
N LEU A 92 15.44 3.49 -8.22
CA LEU A 92 16.50 3.38 -9.24
C LEU A 92 16.84 4.72 -9.89
N PRO A 93 18.10 4.90 -10.36
CA PRO A 93 18.52 6.11 -11.07
C PRO A 93 17.70 6.43 -12.32
N ALA A 94 17.05 5.43 -12.92
CA ALA A 94 16.17 5.61 -14.07
C ALA A 94 14.78 6.17 -13.71
N LEU A 95 14.42 6.22 -12.43
CA LEU A 95 13.14 6.71 -11.90
C LEU A 95 13.41 7.85 -10.89
N ASP A 96 13.06 7.65 -9.60
CA ASP A 96 13.18 8.73 -8.60
C ASP A 96 14.65 9.04 -8.20
N ASN A 97 15.59 8.14 -8.46
CA ASN A 97 17.00 8.28 -8.12
C ASN A 97 17.23 8.65 -6.64
N ASP A 98 16.67 7.85 -5.74
CA ASP A 98 16.76 8.06 -4.30
C ASP A 98 17.87 7.21 -3.68
N ASP A 99 18.82 7.86 -2.99
CA ASP A 99 19.93 7.17 -2.30
C ASP A 99 19.52 6.58 -0.95
N LEU A 100 18.48 7.14 -0.31
CA LEU A 100 18.03 6.76 1.02
C LEU A 100 16.52 6.51 1.05
N ARG A 101 16.11 5.42 1.73
CA ARG A 101 14.72 5.12 2.07
C ARG A 101 14.60 4.72 3.53
N ARG A 102 13.74 5.41 4.28
CA ARG A 102 13.58 5.19 5.72
C ARG A 102 14.90 5.28 6.49
N GLY A 103 15.79 6.19 6.07
CA GLY A 103 17.10 6.41 6.67
C GLY A 103 18.15 5.34 6.38
N LYS A 104 17.88 4.37 5.50
CA LYS A 104 18.84 3.34 5.05
C LYS A 104 19.17 3.53 3.56
N PRO A 105 20.37 3.12 3.12
CA PRO A 105 20.70 3.09 1.69
C PRO A 105 19.66 2.29 0.90
N THR A 106 19.26 2.81 -0.26
CA THR A 106 18.35 2.11 -1.18
C THR A 106 18.99 0.85 -1.75
N CYS A 107 18.21 -0.03 -2.35
CA CYS A 107 18.69 -1.32 -2.84
C CYS A 107 19.80 -1.16 -3.87
N HIS A 108 19.68 -0.21 -4.81
CA HIS A 108 20.69 0.01 -5.85
C HIS A 108 21.99 0.59 -5.29
N VAL A 109 21.93 1.41 -4.25
CA VAL A 109 23.13 1.93 -3.56
C VAL A 109 23.85 0.82 -2.80
N ALA A 110 23.11 -0.08 -2.15
CA ALA A 110 23.70 -1.12 -1.32
C ALA A 110 24.20 -2.35 -2.12
N PHE A 111 23.54 -2.69 -3.24
CA PHE A 111 23.79 -3.94 -3.99
C PHE A 111 24.06 -3.72 -5.47
N GLY A 112 23.98 -2.51 -5.98
CA GLY A 112 24.10 -2.17 -7.40
C GLY A 112 22.78 -2.32 -8.16
N GLU A 113 22.66 -1.58 -9.28
CA GLU A 113 21.42 -1.46 -10.06
C GLU A 113 20.91 -2.80 -10.60
N ALA A 114 21.81 -3.64 -11.13
CA ALA A 114 21.42 -4.95 -11.68
C ALA A 114 20.78 -5.85 -10.63
N ILE A 115 21.35 -5.89 -9.42
CA ILE A 115 20.77 -6.67 -8.31
C ILE A 115 19.47 -6.03 -7.82
N ALA A 116 19.36 -4.70 -7.79
CA ALA A 116 18.12 -4.01 -7.40
C ALA A 116 16.96 -4.34 -8.36
N ILE A 117 17.18 -4.30 -9.68
CA ILE A 117 16.19 -4.69 -10.68
C ILE A 117 15.72 -6.12 -10.43
N LEU A 118 16.66 -7.08 -10.35
CA LEU A 118 16.35 -8.49 -10.13
C LEU A 118 15.70 -8.74 -8.76
N THR A 119 15.98 -7.91 -7.76
CA THR A 119 15.36 -7.99 -6.43
C THR A 119 13.90 -7.60 -6.48
N GLY A 120 13.54 -6.57 -7.23
CA GLY A 120 12.14 -6.21 -7.46
C GLY A 120 11.39 -7.34 -8.18
N ASP A 121 11.96 -7.89 -9.26
CA ASP A 121 11.39 -9.03 -9.99
C ASP A 121 11.20 -10.25 -9.08
N ALA A 122 12.20 -10.55 -8.24
CA ALA A 122 12.17 -11.68 -7.31
C ALA A 122 11.08 -11.52 -6.24
N LEU A 123 10.91 -10.32 -5.66
CA LEU A 123 9.84 -10.04 -4.69
C LEU A 123 8.46 -10.14 -5.33
N GLN A 124 8.28 -9.61 -6.55
CA GLN A 124 7.02 -9.70 -7.29
C GLN A 124 6.68 -11.18 -7.58
N THR A 125 7.63 -11.95 -8.09
CA THR A 125 7.44 -13.38 -8.38
C THR A 125 7.14 -14.16 -7.10
N ARG A 126 7.87 -13.89 -6.02
CA ARG A 126 7.66 -14.55 -4.72
C ARG A 126 6.30 -14.24 -4.14
N ALA A 127 5.80 -13.00 -4.29
CA ALA A 127 4.46 -12.64 -3.85
C ALA A 127 3.39 -13.51 -4.50
N TYR A 128 3.46 -13.73 -5.81
CA TYR A 128 2.48 -14.60 -6.51
C TYR A 128 2.60 -16.06 -6.12
N GLU A 129 3.81 -16.56 -5.85
CA GLU A 129 4.01 -17.90 -5.30
C GLU A 129 3.33 -18.04 -3.93
N VAL A 130 3.48 -17.03 -3.05
CA VAL A 130 2.81 -17.01 -1.74
C VAL A 130 1.29 -16.96 -1.89
N LEU A 131 0.77 -16.14 -2.81
CA LEU A 131 -0.67 -16.03 -3.09
C LEU A 131 -1.25 -17.36 -3.60
N ALA A 132 -0.54 -18.08 -4.45
CA ALA A 132 -0.96 -19.39 -4.96
C ALA A 132 -1.05 -20.47 -3.85
N GLY A 133 -0.33 -20.28 -2.74
CA GLY A 133 -0.34 -21.15 -1.57
C GLY A 133 -1.18 -20.64 -0.39
N LEU A 134 -2.17 -19.76 -0.61
CA LEU A 134 -3.06 -19.29 0.45
C LEU A 134 -3.96 -20.42 0.98
N ASP A 135 -4.20 -20.42 2.28
CA ASP A 135 -5.16 -21.33 2.95
C ASP A 135 -6.60 -20.78 2.78
N ALA A 136 -7.08 -20.80 1.54
CA ALA A 136 -8.41 -20.32 1.15
C ALA A 136 -9.00 -21.22 0.06
N PRO A 137 -10.33 -21.20 -0.18
CA PRO A 137 -10.92 -21.93 -1.28
C PRO A 137 -10.26 -21.60 -2.63
N PRO A 138 -10.00 -22.58 -3.52
CA PRO A 138 -9.29 -22.34 -4.79
C PRO A 138 -9.89 -21.22 -5.62
N ALA A 139 -11.22 -21.09 -5.67
CA ALA A 139 -11.90 -20.02 -6.40
C ALA A 139 -11.59 -18.63 -5.80
N ALA A 140 -11.55 -18.53 -4.47
CA ALA A 140 -11.18 -17.29 -3.77
C ALA A 140 -9.69 -16.95 -4.02
N THR A 141 -8.80 -17.94 -3.95
CA THR A 141 -7.37 -17.78 -4.24
C THR A 141 -7.13 -17.26 -5.67
N VAL A 142 -7.74 -17.88 -6.67
CA VAL A 142 -7.64 -17.43 -8.08
C VAL A 142 -8.17 -16.02 -8.25
N ARG A 143 -9.29 -15.70 -7.61
CA ARG A 143 -9.88 -14.35 -7.66
C ARG A 143 -8.96 -13.31 -7.01
N ILE A 144 -8.38 -13.61 -5.84
CA ILE A 144 -7.42 -12.73 -5.16
C ILE A 144 -6.21 -12.48 -6.06
N ILE A 145 -5.61 -13.52 -6.63
CA ILE A 145 -4.48 -13.40 -7.55
C ILE A 145 -4.82 -12.49 -8.73
N GLY A 146 -5.99 -12.71 -9.39
CA GLY A 146 -6.42 -11.91 -10.53
C GLY A 146 -6.62 -10.43 -10.18
N LEU A 147 -7.25 -10.14 -9.05
CA LEU A 147 -7.47 -8.76 -8.58
C LEU A 147 -6.14 -8.06 -8.21
N ILE A 148 -5.23 -8.75 -7.55
CA ILE A 148 -3.91 -8.21 -7.18
C ILE A 148 -3.07 -7.99 -8.46
N ALA A 149 -3.08 -8.91 -9.43
CA ALA A 149 -2.39 -8.76 -10.70
C ALA A 149 -2.91 -7.56 -11.50
N ASN A 150 -4.23 -7.35 -11.53
CA ASN A 150 -4.82 -6.16 -12.14
C ASN A 150 -4.38 -4.88 -11.41
N ALA A 151 -4.45 -4.85 -10.08
CA ALA A 151 -4.09 -3.67 -9.29
C ALA A 151 -2.59 -3.31 -9.33
N THR A 152 -1.71 -4.26 -9.62
CA THR A 152 -0.27 -4.02 -9.86
C THR A 152 0.07 -3.83 -11.34
N GLY A 153 -0.88 -4.07 -12.24
CA GLY A 153 -0.71 -4.05 -13.69
C GLY A 153 -0.71 -2.66 -14.32
N THR A 154 -0.98 -2.62 -15.64
CA THR A 154 -0.89 -1.40 -16.47
C THR A 154 -2.20 -0.66 -16.63
N VAL A 155 -3.36 -1.36 -16.58
CA VAL A 155 -4.68 -0.75 -16.77
C VAL A 155 -5.28 -0.42 -15.40
N GLU A 156 -5.37 0.88 -15.08
CA GLU A 156 -5.82 1.37 -13.75
C GLU A 156 -5.06 0.75 -12.55
N GLY A 157 -3.86 0.23 -12.79
CA GLY A 157 -3.00 -0.41 -11.81
C GLY A 157 -1.71 0.37 -11.58
N MET A 158 -0.93 -0.08 -10.60
CA MET A 158 0.23 0.62 -10.06
C MET A 158 1.30 0.94 -11.14
N ILE A 159 1.63 -0.03 -12.02
CA ILE A 159 2.60 0.19 -13.11
C ILE A 159 2.07 1.24 -14.08
N GLY A 160 0.79 1.15 -14.49
CA GLY A 160 0.18 2.16 -15.36
C GLY A 160 0.16 3.55 -14.73
N GLY A 161 -0.13 3.63 -13.43
CA GLY A 161 -0.08 4.88 -12.67
C GLY A 161 1.33 5.48 -12.60
N GLN A 162 2.36 4.64 -12.45
CA GLN A 162 3.76 5.09 -12.49
C GLN A 162 4.15 5.63 -13.87
N VAL A 163 3.71 4.98 -14.95
CA VAL A 163 3.94 5.47 -16.31
C VAL A 163 3.25 6.81 -16.55
N LEU A 164 1.98 6.95 -16.13
CA LEU A 164 1.25 8.22 -16.22
C LEU A 164 1.94 9.34 -15.42
N ASP A 165 2.50 9.02 -14.25
CA ASP A 165 3.24 9.98 -13.43
C ASP A 165 4.48 10.49 -14.18
N ILE A 166 5.29 9.59 -14.74
CA ILE A 166 6.48 9.94 -15.56
C ILE A 166 6.09 10.75 -16.80
N GLU A 167 5.09 10.30 -17.56
CA GLU A 167 4.63 10.98 -18.79
C GLU A 167 4.02 12.35 -18.51
N SER A 168 3.59 12.61 -17.27
CA SER A 168 3.02 13.88 -16.85
C SER A 168 4.05 14.90 -16.33
N GLU A 169 5.30 14.48 -16.14
CA GLU A 169 6.38 15.41 -15.77
C GLU A 169 6.45 16.59 -16.75
N HIS A 170 6.52 17.80 -16.23
CA HIS A 170 6.51 19.05 -17.00
C HIS A 170 5.20 19.38 -17.74
N LEU A 171 4.12 18.58 -17.54
CA LEU A 171 2.79 18.95 -18.01
C LEU A 171 2.03 19.75 -16.95
N LYS A 172 1.18 20.66 -17.39
CA LYS A 172 0.28 21.36 -16.45
C LYS A 172 -0.69 20.34 -15.83
N PRO A 173 -0.70 20.19 -14.50
CA PRO A 173 -1.60 19.24 -13.85
C PRO A 173 -3.07 19.60 -14.10
N THR A 174 -3.89 18.58 -14.45
CA THR A 174 -5.35 18.71 -14.51
C THR A 174 -6.00 17.83 -13.45
N PRO A 175 -7.23 18.14 -13.01
CA PRO A 175 -7.97 17.30 -12.05
C PRO A 175 -8.04 15.84 -12.45
N GLU A 176 -8.33 15.57 -13.73
CA GLU A 176 -8.49 14.23 -14.29
C GLU A 176 -7.18 13.44 -14.28
N LEU A 177 -6.08 14.11 -14.63
CA LEU A 177 -4.75 13.49 -14.64
C LEU A 177 -4.30 13.12 -13.22
N VAL A 178 -4.42 14.05 -12.27
CA VAL A 178 -4.05 13.80 -10.87
C VAL A 178 -4.92 12.70 -10.26
N ASP A 179 -6.24 12.71 -10.49
CA ASP A 179 -7.14 11.65 -10.03
C ASP A 179 -6.75 10.28 -10.61
N ALA A 180 -6.42 10.21 -11.91
CA ALA A 180 -6.01 8.97 -12.56
C ALA A 180 -4.70 8.41 -11.97
N ILE A 181 -3.67 9.25 -11.80
CA ILE A 181 -2.39 8.87 -11.20
C ILE A 181 -2.60 8.36 -9.76
N HIS A 182 -3.32 9.11 -8.93
CA HIS A 182 -3.53 8.76 -7.52
C HIS A 182 -4.28 7.44 -7.34
N ARG A 183 -5.34 7.22 -8.15
CA ARG A 183 -6.11 5.97 -8.10
C ARG A 183 -5.31 4.78 -8.56
N ALA A 184 -4.50 4.94 -9.60
CA ALA A 184 -3.71 3.85 -10.19
C ALA A 184 -2.43 3.59 -9.39
N LYS A 185 -1.53 4.58 -9.24
CA LYS A 185 -0.20 4.42 -8.65
C LYS A 185 -0.25 3.92 -7.20
N THR A 186 -1.10 4.53 -6.37
CA THR A 186 -1.16 4.23 -4.94
C THR A 186 -2.50 3.61 -4.53
N GLY A 187 -3.61 4.16 -5.02
CA GLY A 187 -4.96 3.76 -4.63
C GLY A 187 -5.30 2.32 -4.98
N ALA A 188 -4.83 1.81 -6.12
CA ALA A 188 -5.11 0.46 -6.59
C ALA A 188 -4.64 -0.62 -5.60
N LEU A 189 -3.41 -0.50 -5.09
CA LEU A 189 -2.87 -1.48 -4.14
C LEU A 189 -3.51 -1.37 -2.75
N ILE A 190 -3.89 -0.17 -2.30
CA ILE A 190 -4.67 0.03 -1.07
C ILE A 190 -6.05 -0.63 -1.21
N ARG A 191 -6.76 -0.33 -2.30
CA ARG A 191 -8.06 -0.89 -2.61
C ARG A 191 -8.04 -2.41 -2.63
N VAL A 192 -7.11 -3.01 -3.39
CA VAL A 192 -7.05 -4.48 -3.51
C VAL A 192 -6.63 -5.15 -2.20
N SER A 193 -5.86 -4.48 -1.34
CA SER A 193 -5.55 -4.99 0.00
C SER A 193 -6.82 -5.19 0.82
N VAL A 194 -7.72 -4.21 0.84
CA VAL A 194 -9.00 -4.28 1.54
C VAL A 194 -9.90 -5.36 0.92
N VAL A 195 -10.06 -5.36 -0.41
CA VAL A 195 -10.93 -6.30 -1.13
C VAL A 195 -10.45 -7.74 -0.96
N SER A 196 -9.16 -7.99 -1.13
CA SER A 196 -8.60 -9.35 -1.01
C SER A 196 -8.68 -9.89 0.42
N GLY A 197 -8.51 -9.04 1.44
CA GLY A 197 -8.75 -9.42 2.82
C GLY A 197 -10.19 -9.87 3.07
N GLY A 198 -11.17 -9.14 2.53
CA GLY A 198 -12.58 -9.53 2.58
C GLY A 198 -12.86 -10.85 1.87
N ILE A 199 -12.36 -11.04 0.65
CA ILE A 199 -12.53 -12.28 -0.11
C ILE A 199 -11.91 -13.46 0.62
N TYR A 200 -10.72 -13.29 1.20
CA TYR A 200 -10.07 -14.31 2.02
C TYR A 200 -10.95 -14.75 3.19
N ALA A 201 -11.70 -13.83 3.77
CA ALA A 201 -12.62 -14.06 4.89
C ALA A 201 -14.03 -14.54 4.48
N GLY A 202 -14.27 -14.81 3.19
CA GLY A 202 -15.54 -15.31 2.67
C GLY A 202 -16.58 -14.23 2.38
N ALA A 203 -16.17 -13.02 2.01
CA ALA A 203 -17.05 -11.92 1.63
C ALA A 203 -18.01 -12.32 0.50
N THR A 204 -19.28 -11.92 0.61
CA THR A 204 -20.26 -11.98 -0.48
C THR A 204 -19.95 -10.94 -1.56
N GLU A 205 -20.59 -11.00 -2.74
CA GLU A 205 -20.43 -9.99 -3.78
C GLU A 205 -20.85 -8.59 -3.30
N GLU A 206 -21.86 -8.49 -2.47
CA GLU A 206 -22.27 -7.22 -1.86
C GLU A 206 -21.20 -6.68 -0.90
N ASP A 207 -20.59 -7.55 -0.09
CA ASP A 207 -19.48 -7.19 0.79
C ASP A 207 -18.27 -6.72 -0.02
N VAL A 208 -17.93 -7.43 -1.10
CA VAL A 208 -16.86 -7.05 -2.02
C VAL A 208 -17.10 -5.67 -2.61
N ALA A 209 -18.31 -5.36 -3.07
CA ALA A 209 -18.65 -4.05 -3.61
C ALA A 209 -18.52 -2.92 -2.55
N ARG A 210 -18.91 -3.21 -1.29
CA ARG A 210 -18.77 -2.25 -0.17
C ARG A 210 -17.30 -2.02 0.19
N LEU A 211 -16.52 -3.09 0.26
CA LEU A 211 -15.07 -3.02 0.53
C LEU A 211 -14.31 -2.33 -0.62
N ASP A 212 -14.72 -2.56 -1.88
CA ASP A 212 -14.18 -1.86 -3.04
C ASP A 212 -14.44 -0.35 -2.98
N THR A 213 -15.68 0.05 -2.67
CA THR A 213 -16.04 1.45 -2.47
C THR A 213 -15.21 2.09 -1.36
N PHE A 214 -15.10 1.41 -0.22
CA PHE A 214 -14.25 1.88 0.88
C PHE A 214 -12.80 2.02 0.46
N GLY A 215 -12.21 1.00 -0.18
CA GLY A 215 -10.81 1.00 -0.59
C GLY A 215 -10.47 2.10 -1.61
N ARG A 216 -11.37 2.34 -2.59
CA ARG A 216 -11.23 3.43 -3.57
C ARG A 216 -11.20 4.81 -2.90
N LYS A 217 -12.14 5.05 -1.99
CA LYS A 217 -12.28 6.35 -1.32
C LYS A 217 -11.13 6.59 -0.33
N ALA A 218 -10.84 5.60 0.52
CA ALA A 218 -9.76 5.70 1.50
C ALA A 218 -8.37 5.79 0.83
N GLY A 219 -8.15 5.07 -0.28
CA GLY A 219 -6.90 5.12 -1.03
C GLY A 219 -6.64 6.48 -1.67
N LEU A 220 -7.69 7.10 -2.26
CA LEU A 220 -7.58 8.45 -2.81
C LEU A 220 -7.36 9.49 -1.71
N ALA A 221 -8.13 9.43 -0.61
CA ALA A 221 -7.96 10.35 0.52
C ALA A 221 -6.55 10.27 1.12
N PHE A 222 -5.99 9.06 1.21
CA PHE A 222 -4.62 8.85 1.66
C PHE A 222 -3.61 9.60 0.79
N GLN A 223 -3.71 9.47 -0.54
CA GLN A 223 -2.77 10.10 -1.45
C GLN A 223 -2.90 11.63 -1.44
N ILE A 224 -4.13 12.16 -1.36
CA ILE A 224 -4.36 13.60 -1.23
C ILE A 224 -3.66 14.16 0.03
N ILE A 225 -3.75 13.45 1.15
CA ILE A 225 -3.08 13.88 2.40
C ILE A 225 -1.56 13.71 2.30
N ASP A 226 -1.06 12.69 1.60
CA ASP A 226 0.38 12.52 1.33
C ASP A 226 0.94 13.74 0.59
N ASP A 227 0.28 14.16 -0.50
CA ASP A 227 0.65 15.36 -1.25
C ASP A 227 0.63 16.64 -0.38
N VAL A 228 -0.38 16.78 0.49
CA VAL A 228 -0.45 17.92 1.42
C VAL A 228 0.72 17.91 2.41
N LEU A 229 1.08 16.74 2.93
CA LEU A 229 2.20 16.59 3.87
C LEU A 229 3.54 16.89 3.19
N ASP A 230 3.75 16.40 1.96
CA ASP A 230 4.98 16.63 1.21
C ASP A 230 5.21 18.12 0.91
N MET A 231 4.13 18.93 0.82
CA MET A 231 4.21 20.38 0.65
C MET A 231 4.35 21.17 1.96
N THR A 232 3.96 20.59 3.12
CA THR A 232 3.84 21.35 4.39
C THR A 232 4.86 20.97 5.45
N VAL A 233 5.54 19.82 5.30
CA VAL A 233 6.49 19.30 6.30
C VAL A 233 7.93 19.48 5.80
N ASP A 234 8.81 20.04 6.66
CA ASP A 234 10.23 20.21 6.37
C ASP A 234 10.96 18.86 6.17
N SER A 235 11.93 18.87 5.25
CA SER A 235 12.73 17.69 4.82
C SER A 235 13.36 16.87 5.94
N ALA A 236 13.65 17.50 7.08
CA ALA A 236 14.25 16.83 8.24
C ALA A 236 13.36 15.73 8.87
N HIS A 237 12.06 15.75 8.62
CA HIS A 237 11.07 14.84 9.23
C HIS A 237 10.59 13.73 8.30
N LEU A 238 10.79 13.84 6.98
CA LEU A 238 10.23 12.90 6.00
C LEU A 238 11.09 11.65 5.73
N GLY A 239 12.36 11.64 6.17
CA GLY A 239 13.28 10.51 5.90
C GLY A 239 13.59 10.29 4.40
N LYS A 240 13.16 11.23 3.54
CA LYS A 240 13.41 11.35 2.10
C LYS A 240 13.97 12.74 1.81
N THR A 241 14.50 12.94 0.62
CA THR A 241 14.85 14.28 0.13
C THR A 241 13.54 15.05 -0.14
N ALA A 242 13.13 15.92 0.80
CA ALA A 242 11.91 16.72 0.61
C ALA A 242 12.10 17.78 -0.47
N GLY A 243 10.98 18.19 -1.10
CA GLY A 243 10.99 19.22 -2.12
C GLY A 243 11.34 18.72 -3.52
N LYS A 244 11.54 17.43 -3.75
CA LYS A 244 11.71 16.88 -5.11
C LYS A 244 10.46 17.12 -5.95
N ASP A 245 9.27 16.93 -5.39
CA ASP A 245 7.99 17.12 -6.10
C ASP A 245 7.78 18.59 -6.55
N LEU A 246 8.28 19.56 -5.78
CA LEU A 246 8.30 20.96 -6.18
C LEU A 246 9.33 21.23 -7.28
N ALA A 247 10.46 20.54 -7.28
CA ALA A 247 11.52 20.72 -8.28
C ALA A 247 11.20 20.04 -9.61
N THR A 248 10.38 18.97 -9.59
CA THR A 248 9.95 18.20 -10.78
C THR A 248 8.58 18.60 -11.31
N GLU A 249 7.92 19.62 -10.71
CA GLU A 249 6.56 20.06 -11.10
C GLU A 249 5.56 18.89 -11.15
N LYS A 250 5.68 17.91 -10.22
CA LYS A 250 4.79 16.74 -10.19
C LYS A 250 3.31 17.13 -10.09
N ALA A 251 2.47 16.35 -10.75
CA ALA A 251 1.02 16.52 -10.72
C ALA A 251 0.46 16.10 -9.35
N THR A 252 0.21 17.07 -8.44
CA THR A 252 -0.31 16.85 -7.10
C THR A 252 -1.69 17.46 -6.91
N TRP A 253 -2.49 16.92 -5.97
CA TRP A 253 -3.83 17.45 -5.66
C TRP A 253 -3.78 18.92 -5.21
N PRO A 254 -2.86 19.31 -4.29
CA PRO A 254 -2.73 20.70 -3.89
C PRO A 254 -2.28 21.65 -5.02
N ALA A 255 -1.53 21.17 -6.02
CA ALA A 255 -1.16 21.99 -7.17
C ALA A 255 -2.36 22.39 -8.03
N VAL A 256 -3.42 21.56 -8.03
CA VAL A 256 -4.67 21.82 -8.77
C VAL A 256 -5.68 22.58 -7.94
N PHE A 257 -5.90 22.17 -6.68
CA PHE A 257 -7.03 22.62 -5.87
C PHE A 257 -6.63 23.52 -4.68
N GLY A 258 -5.34 23.58 -4.35
CA GLY A 258 -4.83 24.24 -3.15
C GLY A 258 -4.97 23.36 -1.90
N ILE A 259 -4.17 23.64 -0.87
CA ILE A 259 -4.02 22.81 0.34
C ILE A 259 -5.35 22.68 1.11
N GLU A 260 -6.07 23.79 1.34
CA GLU A 260 -7.31 23.77 2.11
C GLU A 260 -8.42 22.96 1.43
N GLN A 261 -8.53 23.03 0.10
CA GLN A 261 -9.52 22.25 -0.63
C GLN A 261 -9.13 20.78 -0.62
N SER A 262 -7.85 20.45 -0.78
CA SER A 262 -7.34 19.08 -0.69
C SER A 262 -7.69 18.42 0.65
N GLN A 263 -7.52 19.14 1.76
CA GLN A 263 -7.90 18.64 3.08
C GLN A 263 -9.42 18.41 3.22
N ARG A 264 -10.25 19.29 2.65
CA ARG A 264 -11.71 19.11 2.61
C ARG A 264 -12.12 17.91 1.78
N ASP A 265 -11.52 17.75 0.60
CA ASP A 265 -11.80 16.62 -0.30
C ASP A 265 -11.43 15.27 0.35
N ALA A 266 -10.28 15.19 1.01
CA ALA A 266 -9.88 14.00 1.75
C ALA A 266 -10.86 13.67 2.88
N ALA A 267 -11.35 14.66 3.64
CA ALA A 267 -12.32 14.45 4.70
C ALA A 267 -13.65 13.91 4.15
N VAL A 268 -14.17 14.48 3.05
CA VAL A 268 -15.39 14.01 2.39
C VAL A 268 -15.22 12.56 1.91
N LEU A 269 -14.09 12.24 1.29
CA LEU A 269 -13.80 10.88 0.81
C LEU A 269 -13.77 9.85 1.95
N ILE A 270 -13.23 10.20 3.11
CA ILE A 270 -13.23 9.33 4.30
C ILE A 270 -14.63 9.12 4.85
N ASP A 271 -15.48 10.17 4.90
CA ASP A 271 -16.86 10.02 5.33
C ASP A 271 -17.66 9.11 4.38
N GLU A 272 -17.46 9.24 3.08
CA GLU A 272 -18.06 8.36 2.07
C GLU A 272 -17.55 6.91 2.19
N ALA A 273 -16.25 6.73 2.45
CA ALA A 273 -15.67 5.40 2.73
C ALA A 273 -16.35 4.77 3.96
N PHE A 274 -16.50 5.52 5.05
CA PHE A 274 -17.15 5.01 6.27
C PHE A 274 -18.63 4.70 6.07
N ALA A 275 -19.31 5.45 5.20
CA ALA A 275 -20.69 5.17 4.85
C ALA A 275 -20.87 3.79 4.22
N ALA A 276 -19.93 3.33 3.38
CA ALA A 276 -19.96 2.00 2.77
C ALA A 276 -19.88 0.87 3.82
N LEU A 277 -19.27 1.13 4.99
CA LEU A 277 -19.09 0.15 6.05
C LEU A 277 -20.21 0.15 7.12
N LYS A 278 -21.24 1.00 6.99
CA LYS A 278 -22.34 1.08 7.97
C LYS A 278 -22.98 -0.27 8.33
N PRO A 279 -23.23 -1.20 7.37
CA PRO A 279 -23.87 -2.48 7.69
C PRO A 279 -23.10 -3.37 8.67
N TYR A 280 -21.79 -3.19 8.78
CA TYR A 280 -20.95 -4.04 9.65
C TYR A 280 -20.90 -3.58 11.10
N GLY A 281 -21.42 -2.37 11.42
CA GLY A 281 -21.44 -1.84 12.78
C GLY A 281 -20.03 -1.77 13.39
N SER A 282 -19.87 -2.25 14.62
CA SER A 282 -18.61 -2.24 15.36
C SER A 282 -17.54 -3.18 14.80
N ARG A 283 -17.91 -4.17 13.97
CA ARG A 283 -16.92 -5.04 13.31
C ARG A 283 -15.99 -4.27 12.38
N ALA A 284 -16.46 -3.14 11.82
CA ALA A 284 -15.68 -2.28 10.94
C ALA A 284 -14.85 -1.22 11.68
N ASP A 285 -14.92 -1.13 13.00
CA ASP A 285 -14.26 -0.04 13.76
C ASP A 285 -12.72 -0.08 13.61
N GLY A 286 -12.12 -1.28 13.58
CA GLY A 286 -10.70 -1.43 13.32
C GLY A 286 -10.29 -0.92 11.94
N LEU A 287 -11.02 -1.31 10.89
CA LEU A 287 -10.76 -0.87 9.52
C LEU A 287 -10.92 0.65 9.37
N LYS A 288 -11.97 1.23 9.97
CA LYS A 288 -12.18 2.69 10.00
C LYS A 288 -11.07 3.41 10.76
N SER A 289 -10.61 2.87 11.89
CA SER A 289 -9.56 3.47 12.70
C SER A 289 -8.22 3.52 11.95
N VAL A 290 -7.88 2.44 11.22
CA VAL A 290 -6.67 2.42 10.37
C VAL A 290 -6.79 3.43 9.23
N ALA A 291 -7.93 3.51 8.53
CA ALA A 291 -8.13 4.49 7.47
C ALA A 291 -8.08 5.93 8.00
N ARG A 292 -8.68 6.20 9.14
CA ARG A 292 -8.59 7.52 9.80
C ARG A 292 -7.15 7.89 10.13
N TYR A 293 -6.40 6.95 10.71
CA TYR A 293 -4.98 7.14 11.00
C TYR A 293 -4.17 7.53 9.75
N LEU A 294 -4.50 6.95 8.57
CA LEU A 294 -3.82 7.27 7.31
C LEU A 294 -4.01 8.73 6.88
N VAL A 295 -5.17 9.34 7.17
CA VAL A 295 -5.48 10.70 6.74
C VAL A 295 -5.31 11.77 7.83
N GLU A 296 -5.29 11.38 9.10
CA GLU A 296 -5.08 12.31 10.23
C GLU A 296 -3.61 12.39 10.70
N ARG A 297 -2.71 11.58 10.11
CA ARG A 297 -1.28 11.63 10.43
C ARG A 297 -0.71 13.02 10.15
N ARG A 298 0.13 13.49 11.05
CA ARG A 298 0.80 14.80 10.96
C ARG A 298 2.29 14.66 10.61
N HIS A 299 2.79 13.43 10.54
CA HIS A 299 4.21 13.08 10.26
C HIS A 299 4.31 11.69 9.64
#